data_bd834456ac2d2a3279c89e091e05d37b
#
_entry.id   bd834456ac2d2a3279c89e091e05d37b
#
_cell.length_a   1.000
_cell.length_b   1.000
_cell.length_c   1.000
_cell.angle_alpha   90.00
_cell.angle_beta   90.00
_cell.angle_gamma   90.00
#
_symmetry.space_group_name_H-M   'P 1'
#
loop_
_entity.id
_entity.type
_entity.pdbx_description
1 polymer ?
#
loop_
_entity_poly.entity_id
_entity_poly.type
_entity_poly.pdbx_seq_one_letter_code
_entity_poly.pdbx_strand_id
1 'polypeptide(L)'
;MTGRKNASRTKRRNERTKMRSRRQEYGKLFNGNIYAQWEFVFIWGLILAMLLGLWLYIFADSFPITDESCERTAVVVTELKISDEKAVFRDGSSGKKYKLDSGYFDLERFTAEVSEGDVLSAVISHGKIVSAAKGESVYLELDDMKDLHETLRSVSYIVLAVCGVWLLYIAVSWYIMYNAEKFPKLIKYFVKPEYINKDKVYGKG
;
A
#
# COMPACT_ATOMS: atom_id res chain seq x y z
N MET A 1 -29.77 -40.10 6.04
CA MET A 1 -29.03 -38.86 5.76
C MET A 1 -29.57 -37.59 6.46
N THR A 2 -30.53 -37.67 7.35
CA THR A 2 -31.22 -36.54 8.02
C THR A 2 -30.53 -35.99 9.26
N GLY A 3 -29.68 -36.76 9.95
CA GLY A 3 -29.05 -36.33 11.22
C GLY A 3 -28.02 -35.20 11.13
N ARG A 4 -27.24 -35.10 10.04
CA ARG A 4 -26.20 -34.05 9.86
C ARG A 4 -26.76 -32.62 9.66
N LYS A 5 -27.93 -32.51 9.00
CA LYS A 5 -28.58 -31.19 8.78
C LYS A 5 -29.14 -30.59 10.08
N ASN A 6 -29.62 -31.40 10.98
CA ASN A 6 -30.17 -30.93 12.26
C ASN A 6 -29.05 -30.47 13.22
N ALA A 7 -27.92 -31.14 13.28
CA ALA A 7 -26.79 -30.73 14.12
C ALA A 7 -26.23 -29.35 13.68
N SER A 8 -26.13 -29.07 12.37
CA SER A 8 -25.65 -27.80 11.85
C SER A 8 -26.63 -26.63 12.13
N ARG A 9 -27.95 -26.89 12.07
CA ARG A 9 -28.98 -25.90 12.41
C ARG A 9 -28.98 -25.55 13.91
N THR A 10 -28.81 -26.52 14.78
CA THR A 10 -28.72 -26.32 16.23
C THR A 10 -27.49 -25.54 16.60
N LYS A 11 -26.34 -25.84 15.99
CA LYS A 11 -25.08 -25.10 16.20
C LYS A 11 -25.23 -23.62 15.80
N ARG A 12 -25.80 -23.32 14.62
CA ARG A 12 -26.05 -21.93 14.17
C ARG A 12 -27.05 -21.17 15.06
N ARG A 13 -28.06 -21.86 15.58
CA ARG A 13 -29.04 -21.28 16.51
C ARG A 13 -28.38 -20.92 17.85
N ASN A 14 -27.55 -21.79 18.40
CA ASN A 14 -26.82 -21.56 19.63
C ASN A 14 -25.78 -20.42 19.48
N GLU A 15 -25.10 -20.32 18.34
CA GLU A 15 -24.20 -19.21 18.05
C GLU A 15 -24.93 -17.88 17.96
N ARG A 16 -26.12 -17.83 17.31
CA ARG A 16 -26.94 -16.62 17.24
C ARG A 16 -27.48 -16.20 18.62
N THR A 17 -27.88 -17.15 19.46
CA THR A 17 -28.34 -16.88 20.84
C THR A 17 -27.18 -16.37 21.69
N LYS A 18 -25.98 -16.96 21.55
CA LYS A 18 -24.76 -16.50 22.22
C LYS A 18 -24.32 -15.11 21.77
N MET A 19 -24.46 -14.78 20.51
CA MET A 19 -24.20 -13.43 20.01
C MET A 19 -25.25 -12.41 20.52
N ARG A 20 -26.53 -12.78 20.61
CA ARG A 20 -27.58 -11.91 21.17
C ARG A 20 -27.37 -11.62 22.65
N SER A 21 -27.05 -12.64 23.46
CA SER A 21 -26.77 -12.45 24.88
C SER A 21 -25.54 -11.56 25.10
N ARG A 22 -24.47 -11.78 24.36
CA ARG A 22 -23.30 -10.90 24.39
C ARG A 22 -23.63 -9.47 23.97
N ARG A 23 -24.45 -9.25 22.93
CA ARG A 23 -24.89 -7.92 22.53
C ARG A 23 -25.67 -7.18 23.62
N GLN A 24 -26.48 -7.92 24.40
CA GLN A 24 -27.20 -7.36 25.57
C GLN A 24 -26.23 -7.04 26.72
N GLU A 25 -25.21 -7.84 26.95
CA GLU A 25 -24.17 -7.58 27.95
C GLU A 25 -23.30 -6.37 27.58
N TYR A 26 -22.93 -6.22 26.29
CA TYR A 26 -22.25 -5.01 25.80
C TYR A 26 -23.04 -3.73 26.06
N GLY A 27 -24.36 -3.73 25.84
CA GLY A 27 -25.23 -2.59 26.13
C GLY A 27 -25.31 -2.22 27.60
N LYS A 28 -24.83 -3.10 28.50
CA LYS A 28 -24.71 -2.82 29.94
C LYS A 28 -23.40 -2.14 30.34
N LEU A 29 -22.30 -2.44 29.59
CA LEU A 29 -20.96 -1.91 29.86
C LEU A 29 -20.72 -0.56 29.20
N PHE A 30 -21.42 -0.26 28.12
CA PHE A 30 -21.22 0.92 27.32
C PHE A 30 -22.48 1.76 27.19
N ASN A 31 -22.32 3.08 27.20
CA ASN A 31 -23.41 4.03 26.95
C ASN A 31 -23.49 4.30 25.43
N GLY A 32 -24.72 4.37 24.90
CA GLY A 32 -24.96 4.74 23.50
C GLY A 32 -24.55 3.67 22.47
N ASN A 33 -24.45 4.10 21.23
CA ASN A 33 -24.09 3.23 20.11
C ASN A 33 -22.56 3.22 19.91
N ILE A 34 -21.88 2.36 20.66
CA ILE A 34 -20.43 2.17 20.54
C ILE A 34 -20.01 1.75 19.10
N TYR A 35 -20.95 1.19 18.32
CA TYR A 35 -20.69 0.83 16.93
C TYR A 35 -20.38 2.04 16.05
N ALA A 36 -20.87 3.25 16.37
CA ALA A 36 -20.56 4.47 15.63
C ALA A 36 -19.05 4.80 15.69
N GLN A 37 -18.40 4.52 16.83
CA GLN A 37 -16.94 4.65 16.94
C GLN A 37 -16.23 3.61 16.05
N TRP A 38 -16.82 2.41 15.93
CA TRP A 38 -16.24 1.33 15.13
C TRP A 38 -16.43 1.52 13.64
N GLU A 39 -17.57 2.06 13.21
CA GLU A 39 -17.78 2.42 11.80
C GLU A 39 -16.68 3.38 11.33
N PHE A 40 -16.37 4.39 12.13
CA PHE A 40 -15.27 5.32 11.85
C PHE A 40 -13.91 4.62 11.75
N VAL A 41 -13.58 3.76 12.72
CA VAL A 41 -12.32 2.99 12.75
C VAL A 41 -12.26 2.02 11.57
N PHE A 42 -13.39 1.41 11.20
CA PHE A 42 -13.48 0.48 10.07
C PHE A 42 -13.28 1.19 8.74
N ILE A 43 -13.89 2.37 8.55
CA ILE A 43 -13.71 3.20 7.36
C ILE A 43 -12.24 3.60 7.20
N TRP A 44 -11.61 4.08 8.27
CA TRP A 44 -10.19 4.43 8.25
C TRP A 44 -9.29 3.22 8.00
N GLY A 45 -9.63 2.07 8.57
CA GLY A 45 -8.94 0.80 8.30
C GLY A 45 -9.04 0.37 6.84
N LEU A 46 -10.20 0.57 6.21
CA LEU A 46 -10.41 0.29 4.80
C LEU A 46 -9.60 1.24 3.92
N ILE A 47 -9.63 2.54 4.21
CA ILE A 47 -8.83 3.54 3.49
C ILE A 47 -7.34 3.20 3.58
N LEU A 48 -6.86 2.85 4.76
CA LEU A 48 -5.48 2.46 5.00
C LEU A 48 -5.10 1.19 4.21
N ALA A 49 -5.98 0.19 4.19
CA ALA A 49 -5.79 -1.03 3.40
C ALA A 49 -5.74 -0.75 1.89
N MET A 50 -6.56 0.18 1.39
CA MET A 50 -6.52 0.62 -0.01
C MET A 50 -5.21 1.36 -0.33
N LEU A 51 -4.76 2.26 0.55
CA LEU A 51 -3.48 2.96 0.40
C LEU A 51 -2.30 1.98 0.45
N LEU A 52 -2.37 0.98 1.32
CA LEU A 52 -1.38 -0.10 1.39
C LEU A 52 -1.35 -0.91 0.10
N GLY A 53 -2.52 -1.27 -0.43
CA GLY A 53 -2.64 -1.97 -1.72
C GLY A 53 -2.05 -1.16 -2.87
N LEU A 54 -2.32 0.14 -2.93
CA LEU A 54 -1.74 1.05 -3.91
C LEU A 54 -0.21 1.14 -3.77
N TRP A 55 0.29 1.27 -2.54
CA TRP A 55 1.72 1.26 -2.26
C TRP A 55 2.39 -0.05 -2.68
N LEU A 56 1.79 -1.20 -2.35
CA LEU A 56 2.31 -2.50 -2.77
C LEU A 56 2.35 -2.63 -4.30
N TYR A 57 1.35 -2.08 -5.00
CA TYR A 57 1.34 -2.03 -6.46
C TYR A 57 2.49 -1.18 -7.01
N ILE A 58 2.69 0.02 -6.47
CA ILE A 58 3.80 0.91 -6.85
C ILE A 58 5.15 0.26 -6.51
N PHE A 59 5.26 -0.40 -5.35
CA PHE A 59 6.46 -1.11 -4.92
C PHE A 59 6.79 -2.30 -5.80
N ALA A 60 5.78 -3.07 -6.24
CA ALA A 60 5.98 -4.20 -7.15
C ALA A 60 6.56 -3.76 -8.51
N ASP A 61 6.25 -2.52 -8.94
CA ASP A 61 6.79 -1.92 -10.15
C ASP A 61 8.21 -1.33 -9.95
N SER A 62 8.69 -1.28 -8.70
CA SER A 62 9.99 -0.73 -8.29
C SER A 62 10.97 -1.84 -7.89
N PHE A 63 11.26 -2.77 -8.82
CA PHE A 63 12.29 -3.79 -8.58
C PHE A 63 13.67 -3.15 -8.37
N PRO A 64 14.50 -3.70 -7.47
CA PRO A 64 15.84 -3.16 -7.26
C PRO A 64 16.65 -3.25 -8.55
N ILE A 65 17.27 -2.13 -8.91
CA ILE A 65 18.19 -2.08 -10.03
C ILE A 65 19.53 -2.65 -9.55
N THR A 66 19.82 -3.89 -9.94
CA THR A 66 21.08 -4.56 -9.64
C THR A 66 21.90 -4.69 -10.92
N ASP A 67 23.20 -4.83 -10.79
CA ASP A 67 24.07 -4.99 -11.97
C ASP A 67 23.71 -6.23 -12.80
N GLU A 68 23.21 -7.28 -12.14
CA GLU A 68 22.72 -8.51 -12.78
C GLU A 68 21.42 -8.29 -13.57
N SER A 69 20.60 -7.32 -13.16
CA SER A 69 19.32 -6.99 -13.82
C SER A 69 19.50 -6.00 -14.99
N CYS A 70 20.70 -5.46 -15.16
CA CYS A 70 21.02 -4.42 -16.12
C CYS A 70 21.60 -5.00 -17.42
N GLU A 71 20.91 -4.74 -18.51
CA GLU A 71 21.37 -5.07 -19.86
C GLU A 71 21.79 -3.79 -20.59
N ARG A 72 23.04 -3.74 -21.01
CA ARG A 72 23.54 -2.62 -21.83
C ARG A 72 23.28 -2.90 -23.31
N THR A 73 22.58 -1.99 -23.97
CA THR A 73 22.20 -2.14 -25.37
C THR A 73 22.22 -0.79 -26.09
N ALA A 74 22.38 -0.85 -27.41
CA ALA A 74 22.16 0.30 -28.26
C ALA A 74 20.69 0.32 -28.72
N VAL A 75 20.02 1.43 -28.53
CA VAL A 75 18.62 1.65 -28.89
C VAL A 75 18.55 2.65 -30.04
N VAL A 76 17.99 2.24 -31.16
CA VAL A 76 17.76 3.13 -32.30
C VAL A 76 16.42 3.83 -32.12
N VAL A 77 16.45 5.15 -31.97
CA VAL A 77 15.23 5.95 -31.72
C VAL A 77 14.34 6.01 -32.95
N THR A 78 13.13 5.49 -32.86
CA THR A 78 12.10 5.63 -33.89
C THR A 78 10.77 6.04 -33.27
N GLU A 79 9.87 6.62 -34.04
CA GLU A 79 8.55 7.07 -33.56
C GLU A 79 8.65 7.95 -32.31
N LEU A 80 9.56 8.93 -32.30
CA LEU A 80 9.80 9.80 -31.15
C LEU A 80 8.60 10.75 -30.92
N LYS A 81 8.01 10.70 -29.74
CA LYS A 81 6.94 11.58 -29.28
C LYS A 81 7.35 12.23 -27.98
N ILE A 82 7.46 13.53 -27.98
CA ILE A 82 7.83 14.33 -26.81
C ILE A 82 6.59 15.11 -26.34
N SER A 83 6.40 15.12 -25.03
CA SER A 83 5.40 15.95 -24.34
C SER A 83 6.08 16.62 -23.15
N ASP A 84 5.42 17.59 -22.50
CA ASP A 84 5.98 18.38 -21.40
C ASP A 84 6.46 17.54 -20.20
N GLU A 85 5.97 16.32 -20.09
CA GLU A 85 6.28 15.45 -18.95
C GLU A 85 7.07 14.20 -19.31
N LYS A 86 7.22 13.85 -20.61
CA LYS A 86 7.81 12.58 -21.01
C LYS A 86 8.25 12.55 -22.46
N ALA A 87 9.27 11.73 -22.71
CA ALA A 87 9.64 11.26 -24.03
C ALA A 87 9.23 9.79 -24.21
N VAL A 88 8.63 9.50 -25.35
CA VAL A 88 8.21 8.14 -25.72
C VAL A 88 8.76 7.85 -27.10
N PHE A 89 9.45 6.74 -27.24
CA PHE A 89 10.01 6.31 -28.52
C PHE A 89 9.99 4.79 -28.64
N ARG A 90 10.22 4.31 -29.85
CA ARG A 90 10.33 2.90 -30.14
C ARG A 90 11.76 2.60 -30.54
N ASP A 91 12.27 1.46 -30.12
CA ASP A 91 13.54 0.94 -30.62
C ASP A 91 13.35 0.34 -32.01
N GLY A 92 14.06 0.86 -32.99
CA GLY A 92 14.01 0.38 -34.37
C GLY A 92 14.49 -1.04 -34.54
N SER A 93 15.35 -1.54 -33.64
CA SER A 93 15.90 -2.90 -33.70
C SER A 93 14.97 -3.96 -33.12
N SER A 94 14.41 -3.70 -31.95
CA SER A 94 13.56 -4.66 -31.22
C SER A 94 12.06 -4.38 -31.36
N GLY A 95 11.67 -3.19 -31.84
CA GLY A 95 10.30 -2.73 -31.90
C GLY A 95 9.69 -2.41 -30.52
N LYS A 96 10.46 -2.54 -29.43
CA LYS A 96 9.99 -2.22 -28.08
C LYS A 96 9.77 -0.72 -27.89
N LYS A 97 8.71 -0.39 -27.16
CA LYS A 97 8.39 0.99 -26.81
C LYS A 97 8.93 1.34 -25.44
N TYR A 98 9.65 2.44 -25.36
CA TYR A 98 10.21 2.97 -24.13
C TYR A 98 9.57 4.31 -23.78
N LYS A 99 9.54 4.60 -22.49
CA LYS A 99 9.01 5.85 -21.91
C LYS A 99 10.03 6.36 -20.89
N LEU A 100 10.39 7.63 -21.01
CA LEU A 100 11.23 8.36 -20.08
C LEU A 100 10.39 9.52 -19.50
N ASP A 101 10.22 9.56 -18.18
CA ASP A 101 9.44 10.60 -17.50
C ASP A 101 10.36 11.73 -17.02
N SER A 102 9.98 12.99 -17.22
CA SER A 102 10.78 14.19 -16.93
C SER A 102 11.21 14.34 -15.46
N GLY A 103 10.56 13.63 -14.55
CA GLY A 103 10.93 13.65 -13.13
C GLY A 103 12.29 13.02 -12.81
N TYR A 104 12.90 12.30 -13.74
CA TYR A 104 14.12 11.52 -13.51
C TYR A 104 15.18 11.74 -14.57
N PHE A 105 14.89 12.53 -15.60
CA PHE A 105 15.81 12.70 -16.70
C PHE A 105 15.73 14.09 -17.33
N ASP A 106 16.85 14.54 -17.93
CA ASP A 106 16.94 15.84 -18.56
C ASP A 106 16.19 15.85 -19.91
N LEU A 107 14.88 16.10 -19.82
CA LEU A 107 13.98 16.12 -20.98
C LEU A 107 14.31 17.27 -21.94
N GLU A 108 14.72 18.44 -21.44
CA GLU A 108 15.02 19.60 -22.25
C GLU A 108 16.24 19.32 -23.14
N ARG A 109 17.30 18.83 -22.53
CA ARG A 109 18.51 18.47 -23.24
C ARG A 109 18.28 17.31 -24.22
N PHE A 110 17.53 16.29 -23.78
CA PHE A 110 17.16 15.18 -24.66
C PHE A 110 16.39 15.66 -25.89
N THR A 111 15.43 16.56 -25.71
CA THR A 111 14.62 17.10 -26.81
C THR A 111 15.44 17.92 -27.79
N ALA A 112 16.47 18.63 -27.30
CA ALA A 112 17.34 19.44 -28.12
C ALA A 112 18.35 18.63 -28.94
N GLU A 113 18.80 17.49 -28.40
CA GLU A 113 19.95 16.74 -28.93
C GLU A 113 19.58 15.42 -29.63
N VAL A 114 18.34 14.87 -29.34
CA VAL A 114 17.95 13.54 -29.86
C VAL A 114 16.85 13.65 -30.90
N SER A 115 17.07 12.99 -32.02
CA SER A 115 16.13 12.91 -33.15
C SER A 115 15.87 11.47 -33.56
N GLU A 116 14.81 11.25 -34.37
CA GLU A 116 14.56 9.94 -34.95
C GLU A 116 15.75 9.51 -35.84
N GLY A 117 16.16 8.25 -35.68
CA GLY A 117 17.33 7.67 -36.32
C GLY A 117 18.59 7.67 -35.45
N ASP A 118 18.62 8.42 -34.37
CA ASP A 118 19.76 8.43 -33.44
C ASP A 118 19.90 7.13 -32.68
N VAL A 119 21.13 6.83 -32.31
CA VAL A 119 21.47 5.64 -31.50
C VAL A 119 21.82 6.08 -30.10
N LEU A 120 21.06 5.61 -29.14
CA LEU A 120 21.30 5.82 -27.71
C LEU A 120 22.00 4.62 -27.10
N SER A 121 23.05 4.87 -26.31
CA SER A 121 23.58 3.88 -25.38
C SER A 121 22.63 3.82 -24.17
N ALA A 122 21.93 2.72 -24.00
CA ALA A 122 20.93 2.57 -22.93
C ALA A 122 21.27 1.39 -22.03
N VAL A 123 20.98 1.53 -20.76
CA VAL A 123 20.92 0.44 -19.79
C VAL A 123 19.45 0.15 -19.51
N ILE A 124 19.07 -1.10 -19.72
CA ILE A 124 17.69 -1.55 -19.52
C ILE A 124 17.65 -2.48 -18.30
N SER A 125 16.77 -2.21 -17.37
CA SER A 125 16.47 -3.08 -16.24
C SER A 125 14.97 -3.33 -16.18
N HIS A 126 14.58 -4.60 -16.08
CA HIS A 126 13.14 -5.01 -16.04
C HIS A 126 12.29 -4.40 -17.19
N GLY A 127 12.88 -4.22 -18.36
CA GLY A 127 12.20 -3.68 -19.54
C GLY A 127 12.04 -2.15 -19.57
N LYS A 128 12.61 -1.44 -18.59
CA LYS A 128 12.64 0.03 -18.51
C LYS A 128 14.06 0.54 -18.74
N ILE A 129 14.20 1.69 -19.39
CA ILE A 129 15.50 2.36 -19.49
C ILE A 129 15.83 3.01 -18.15
N VAL A 130 16.98 2.66 -17.59
CA VAL A 130 17.50 3.16 -16.31
C VAL A 130 18.76 4.00 -16.48
N SER A 131 19.33 4.04 -17.70
CA SER A 131 20.38 4.97 -18.11
C SER A 131 20.27 5.21 -19.60
N ALA A 132 20.50 6.44 -20.04
CA ALA A 132 20.46 6.82 -21.45
C ALA A 132 21.52 7.89 -21.76
N ALA A 133 22.32 7.64 -22.80
CA ALA A 133 23.33 8.58 -23.25
C ALA A 133 23.45 8.56 -24.79
N LYS A 134 23.87 9.69 -25.39
CA LYS A 134 24.22 9.80 -26.79
C LYS A 134 25.64 10.40 -26.89
N GLY A 135 26.62 9.58 -27.25
CA GLY A 135 28.04 9.98 -27.21
C GLY A 135 28.47 10.33 -25.78
N GLU A 136 28.89 11.59 -25.59
CA GLU A 136 29.27 12.13 -24.26
C GLU A 136 28.10 12.74 -23.47
N SER A 137 26.96 12.93 -24.11
CA SER A 137 25.77 13.50 -23.46
C SER A 137 25.00 12.46 -22.71
N VAL A 138 25.00 12.56 -21.38
CA VAL A 138 24.20 11.71 -20.51
C VAL A 138 22.89 12.41 -20.17
N TYR A 139 21.75 11.76 -20.39
CA TYR A 139 20.41 12.28 -20.11
C TYR A 139 19.78 11.64 -18.87
N LEU A 140 20.19 10.41 -18.55
CA LEU A 140 19.74 9.66 -17.41
C LEU A 140 20.91 8.86 -16.83
N GLU A 141 21.27 9.12 -15.59
CA GLU A 141 22.35 8.42 -14.90
C GLU A 141 21.84 7.16 -14.19
N LEU A 142 22.60 6.08 -14.30
CA LEU A 142 22.25 4.81 -13.66
C LEU A 142 22.26 4.92 -12.13
N ASP A 143 23.23 5.65 -11.59
CA ASP A 143 23.41 5.78 -10.15
C ASP A 143 22.27 6.60 -9.53
N ASP A 144 21.82 7.68 -10.17
CA ASP A 144 20.64 8.44 -9.75
C ASP A 144 19.39 7.57 -9.70
N MET A 145 19.23 6.68 -10.68
CA MET A 145 18.10 5.75 -10.70
C MET A 145 18.21 4.68 -9.62
N LYS A 146 19.40 4.18 -9.30
CA LYS A 146 19.61 3.25 -8.18
C LYS A 146 19.27 3.90 -6.86
N ASP A 147 19.76 5.11 -6.61
CA ASP A 147 19.52 5.88 -5.38
C ASP A 147 18.04 6.19 -5.19
N LEU A 148 17.35 6.58 -6.28
CA LEU A 148 15.91 6.81 -6.25
C LEU A 148 15.14 5.55 -5.88
N HIS A 149 15.46 4.42 -6.50
CA HIS A 149 14.80 3.14 -6.21
C HIS A 149 15.06 2.68 -4.77
N GLU A 150 16.26 2.86 -4.25
CA GLU A 150 16.60 2.54 -2.86
C GLU A 150 15.84 3.43 -1.88
N THR A 151 15.75 4.73 -2.18
CA THR A 151 14.96 5.68 -1.39
C THR A 151 13.48 5.32 -1.38
N LEU A 152 12.88 5.05 -2.53
CA LEU A 152 11.47 4.64 -2.63
C LEU A 152 11.21 3.34 -1.89
N ARG A 153 12.13 2.39 -1.96
CA ARG A 153 12.05 1.12 -1.23
C ARG A 153 12.08 1.35 0.29
N SER A 154 12.98 2.20 0.77
CA SER A 154 13.10 2.53 2.19
C SER A 154 11.83 3.22 2.71
N VAL A 155 11.30 4.19 1.97
CA VAL A 155 10.03 4.86 2.29
C VAL A 155 8.88 3.85 2.32
N SER A 156 8.84 2.91 1.37
CA SER A 156 7.82 1.86 1.33
C SER A 156 7.83 0.98 2.58
N TYR A 157 8.99 0.60 3.08
CA TYR A 157 9.10 -0.17 4.34
C TYR A 157 8.59 0.63 5.54
N ILE A 158 8.88 1.93 5.61
CA ILE A 158 8.38 2.80 6.69
C ILE A 158 6.86 2.86 6.65
N VAL A 159 6.28 3.09 5.47
CA VAL A 159 4.82 3.13 5.30
C VAL A 159 4.18 1.80 5.68
N LEU A 160 4.77 0.66 5.27
CA LEU A 160 4.30 -0.68 5.64
C LEU A 160 4.34 -0.89 7.15
N ALA A 161 5.42 -0.48 7.82
CA ALA A 161 5.54 -0.60 9.27
C ALA A 161 4.47 0.22 9.99
N VAL A 162 4.24 1.48 9.59
CA VAL A 162 3.21 2.35 10.16
C VAL A 162 1.81 1.74 9.96
N CYS A 163 1.51 1.25 8.76
CA CYS A 163 0.24 0.57 8.48
C CYS A 163 0.07 -0.69 9.32
N GLY A 164 1.13 -1.48 9.49
CA GLY A 164 1.11 -2.69 10.32
C GLY A 164 0.82 -2.39 11.78
N VAL A 165 1.47 -1.37 12.35
CA VAL A 165 1.21 -0.90 13.73
C VAL A 165 -0.23 -0.43 13.89
N TRP A 166 -0.77 0.31 12.92
CA TRP A 166 -2.16 0.77 12.96
C TRP A 166 -3.17 -0.37 12.88
N LEU A 167 -2.95 -1.34 12.00
CA LEU A 167 -3.80 -2.54 11.91
C LEU A 167 -3.75 -3.36 13.19
N LEU A 168 -2.57 -3.48 13.80
CA LEU A 168 -2.41 -4.14 15.11
C LEU A 168 -3.19 -3.39 16.19
N TYR A 169 -3.10 -2.05 16.22
CA TYR A 169 -3.88 -1.23 17.16
C TYR A 169 -5.39 -1.46 17.00
N ILE A 170 -5.90 -1.50 15.77
CA ILE A 170 -7.32 -1.79 15.50
C ILE A 170 -7.70 -3.17 16.02
N ALA A 171 -6.90 -4.19 15.72
CA ALA A 171 -7.15 -5.57 16.14
C ALA A 171 -7.14 -5.71 17.68
N VAL A 172 -6.16 -5.11 18.35
CA VAL A 172 -6.05 -5.09 19.82
C VAL A 172 -7.22 -4.34 20.44
N SER A 173 -7.59 -3.19 19.89
CA SER A 173 -8.75 -2.40 20.35
C SER A 173 -10.03 -3.23 20.28
N TRP A 174 -10.24 -3.92 19.17
CA TRP A 174 -11.39 -4.78 19.00
C TRP A 174 -11.40 -5.95 19.97
N TYR A 175 -10.25 -6.59 20.17
CA TYR A 175 -10.10 -7.67 21.13
C TYR A 175 -10.39 -7.23 22.56
N ILE A 176 -9.88 -6.08 22.99
CA ILE A 176 -10.11 -5.50 24.33
C ILE A 176 -11.58 -5.16 24.52
N MET A 177 -12.23 -4.52 23.54
CA MET A 177 -13.66 -4.24 23.60
C MET A 177 -14.50 -5.53 23.68
N TYR A 178 -14.16 -6.52 22.86
CA TYR A 178 -14.87 -7.80 22.86
C TYR A 178 -14.74 -8.54 24.18
N ASN A 179 -13.65 -8.32 24.92
CA ASN A 179 -13.38 -8.90 26.24
C ASN A 179 -13.35 -7.82 27.33
N ALA A 180 -14.21 -6.81 27.24
CA ALA A 180 -14.23 -5.64 28.13
C ALA A 180 -14.23 -5.99 29.62
N GLU A 181 -14.96 -7.04 30.01
CA GLU A 181 -15.03 -7.52 31.39
C GLU A 181 -13.68 -8.03 31.92
N LYS A 182 -12.83 -8.56 31.05
CA LYS A 182 -11.50 -9.07 31.42
C LYS A 182 -10.46 -7.97 31.55
N PHE A 183 -10.66 -6.85 30.87
CA PHE A 183 -9.68 -5.77 30.76
C PHE A 183 -10.26 -4.39 31.13
N PRO A 184 -10.91 -4.22 32.30
CA PRO A 184 -11.58 -2.97 32.66
C PRO A 184 -10.63 -1.77 32.70
N LYS A 185 -9.38 -1.98 33.12
CA LYS A 185 -8.36 -0.91 33.20
C LYS A 185 -7.86 -0.45 31.82
N LEU A 186 -7.90 -1.32 30.80
CA LEU A 186 -7.41 -1.01 29.46
C LEU A 186 -8.48 -0.32 28.59
N ILE A 187 -9.76 -0.52 28.89
CA ILE A 187 -10.87 0.05 28.09
C ILE A 187 -10.73 1.56 27.91
N LYS A 188 -10.29 2.29 28.94
CA LYS A 188 -10.13 3.74 28.91
C LYS A 188 -9.18 4.27 27.84
N TYR A 189 -8.25 3.43 27.35
CA TYR A 189 -7.29 3.81 26.30
C TYR A 189 -7.82 3.56 24.89
N PHE A 190 -8.85 2.71 24.75
CA PHE A 190 -9.36 2.28 23.46
C PHE A 190 -10.79 2.74 23.18
N VAL A 191 -11.52 3.16 24.22
CA VAL A 191 -12.91 3.62 24.12
C VAL A 191 -13.01 5.02 24.69
N LYS A 192 -13.69 5.92 23.98
CA LYS A 192 -13.91 7.27 24.47
C LYS A 192 -14.69 7.25 25.80
N PRO A 193 -14.38 8.11 26.77
CA PRO A 193 -14.98 8.12 28.11
C PRO A 193 -16.51 8.25 28.09
N GLU A 194 -17.07 8.93 27.10
CA GLU A 194 -18.51 9.13 26.92
C GLU A 194 -19.28 7.83 26.67
N TYR A 195 -18.62 6.83 26.07
CA TYR A 195 -19.22 5.53 25.81
C TYR A 195 -19.03 4.52 26.95
N ILE A 196 -18.24 4.86 27.98
CA ILE A 196 -17.97 3.96 29.09
C ILE A 196 -18.99 4.20 30.20
N ASN A 197 -19.76 3.17 30.54
CA ASN A 197 -20.61 3.20 31.77
C ASN A 197 -19.71 2.95 32.99
N LYS A 198 -19.23 4.04 33.61
CA LYS A 198 -18.27 4.01 34.71
C LYS A 198 -18.72 3.15 35.88
N ASP A 199 -20.00 3.22 36.24
CA ASP A 199 -20.59 2.49 37.38
C ASP A 199 -20.55 0.97 37.19
N LYS A 200 -20.59 0.53 35.94
CA LYS A 200 -20.60 -0.90 35.62
C LYS A 200 -19.20 -1.46 35.29
N VAL A 201 -18.31 -0.63 34.74
CA VAL A 201 -16.96 -1.05 34.39
C VAL A 201 -16.02 -1.00 35.60
N TYR A 202 -16.20 -0.01 36.48
CA TYR A 202 -15.30 0.22 37.62
C TYR A 202 -15.92 -0.13 38.98
N GLY A 203 -17.20 -0.52 38.99
CA GLY A 203 -17.97 -0.71 40.21
C GLY A 203 -18.45 0.63 40.79
N LYS A 204 -19.56 0.58 41.58
CA LYS A 204 -19.95 1.73 42.43
C LYS A 204 -18.90 1.83 43.53
N GLY A 205 -18.10 2.90 43.52
CA GLY A 205 -17.24 3.23 44.64
C GLY A 205 -18.03 3.53 45.90
#